data_433a58b8f12421a76a733a838c2464c6
#
_entry.id   433a58b8f12421a76a733a838c2464c6
#
_cell.length_a   1.000
_cell.length_b   1.000
_cell.length_c   1.000
_cell.angle_alpha   90.00
_cell.angle_beta   90.00
_cell.angle_gamma   90.00
#
_symmetry.space_group_name_H-M   'P 1'
#
loop_
_entity.id
_entity.type
_entity.pdbx_description
1 polymer ?
#
loop_
_entity_poly.entity_id
_entity_poly.type
_entity_poly.pdbx_seq_one_letter_code
_entity_poly.pdbx_strand_id
1 'polypeptide(L)'
;MNIGMIGLGKLGMDAAEVFATKNTVYGYDIYPRESNTVNVCETVEDCVNKSDWIFIAVETPHSKEYDGSVPSAHLKPKDFNYDVVKTVLKQINQYATADKNIVLISTVLPGTTRREFDNLLDNHTLIYN
;
A
#
# COMPACT_ATOMS: atom_id res chain seq x y z
N MET A 1 5.92 13.37 -13.08
CA MET A 1 5.39 12.00 -12.84
C MET A 1 4.31 12.11 -11.79
N ASN A 2 3.21 11.40 -11.99
CA ASN A 2 2.10 11.37 -11.04
C ASN A 2 2.22 10.12 -10.16
N ILE A 3 2.34 10.32 -8.86
CA ILE A 3 2.52 9.26 -7.88
C ILE A 3 1.28 9.18 -6.99
N GLY A 4 0.73 7.98 -6.84
CA GLY A 4 -0.30 7.67 -5.86
C GLY A 4 0.31 7.05 -4.60
N MET A 5 -0.18 7.44 -3.43
CA MET A 5 0.14 6.82 -2.16
C MET A 5 -1.14 6.33 -1.51
N ILE A 6 -1.29 5.03 -1.36
CA ILE A 6 -2.43 4.41 -0.65
C ILE A 6 -1.96 3.96 0.73
N GLY A 7 -2.57 4.53 1.75
CA GLY A 7 -2.13 4.47 3.14
C GLY A 7 -1.26 5.67 3.48
N LEU A 8 -1.85 6.65 4.17
CA LEU A 8 -1.20 7.89 4.64
C LEU A 8 -0.99 7.85 6.16
N GLY A 9 -0.63 6.67 6.66
CA GLY A 9 -0.09 6.54 8.01
C GLY A 9 1.28 7.20 8.12
N LYS A 10 1.98 7.01 9.24
CA LYS A 10 3.26 7.66 9.49
C LYS A 10 4.26 7.45 8.33
N LEU A 11 4.50 6.21 7.93
CA LEU A 11 5.43 5.91 6.84
C LEU A 11 4.92 6.43 5.49
N GLY A 12 3.64 6.19 5.18
CA GLY A 12 3.08 6.60 3.88
C GLY A 12 3.03 8.10 3.69
N MET A 13 2.68 8.87 4.71
CA MET A 13 2.67 10.33 4.63
C MET A 13 4.09 10.88 4.47
N ASP A 14 5.04 10.43 5.29
CA ASP A 14 6.44 10.88 5.22
C ASP A 14 7.02 10.60 3.81
N ALA A 15 6.77 9.41 3.26
CA ALA A 15 7.21 9.07 1.91
C ALA A 15 6.52 9.92 0.82
N ALA A 16 5.22 10.13 0.94
CA ALA A 16 4.44 10.95 0.00
C ALA A 16 4.93 12.40 -0.03
N GLU A 17 5.23 13.00 1.12
CA GLU A 17 5.75 14.36 1.22
C GLU A 17 7.15 14.47 0.62
N VAL A 18 8.01 13.48 0.81
CA VAL A 18 9.33 13.43 0.15
C VAL A 18 9.17 13.34 -1.37
N PHE A 19 8.27 12.49 -1.88
CA PHE A 19 7.99 12.40 -3.32
C PHE A 19 7.44 13.70 -3.88
N ALA A 20 6.61 14.42 -3.12
CA ALA A 20 6.01 15.68 -3.53
C ALA A 20 7.02 16.80 -3.76
N THR A 21 8.25 16.67 -3.28
CA THR A 21 9.33 17.64 -3.54
C THR A 21 9.68 17.76 -5.03
N LYS A 22 9.43 16.72 -5.83
CA LYS A 22 9.79 16.68 -7.26
C LYS A 22 8.71 16.10 -8.17
N ASN A 23 7.58 15.67 -7.62
CA ASN A 23 6.50 15.02 -8.36
C ASN A 23 5.15 15.57 -7.91
N THR A 24 4.11 15.33 -8.71
CA THR A 24 2.73 15.50 -8.26
C THR A 24 2.32 14.24 -7.50
N VAL A 25 1.93 14.39 -6.25
CA VAL A 25 1.54 13.24 -5.41
C VAL A 25 0.07 13.35 -5.04
N TYR A 26 -0.64 12.26 -5.24
CA TYR A 26 -2.01 12.01 -4.80
C TYR A 26 -2.00 10.98 -3.68
N GLY A 27 -2.76 11.21 -2.62
CA GLY A 27 -2.78 10.31 -1.49
C GLY A 27 -4.19 9.89 -1.11
N TYR A 28 -4.37 8.66 -0.66
CA TYR A 28 -5.63 8.18 -0.11
C TYR A 28 -5.43 7.40 1.18
N ASP A 29 -6.27 7.63 2.15
CA ASP A 29 -6.35 6.86 3.40
C ASP A 29 -7.82 6.68 3.79
N ILE A 30 -8.15 5.60 4.50
CA ILE A 30 -9.51 5.38 5.04
C ILE A 30 -9.84 6.36 6.18
N TYR A 31 -8.81 6.92 6.82
CA TYR A 31 -8.97 7.96 7.84
C TYR A 31 -8.72 9.35 7.23
N PRO A 32 -9.41 10.39 7.72
CA PRO A 32 -9.14 11.76 7.27
C PRO A 32 -7.67 12.14 7.46
N ARG A 33 -7.07 12.69 6.42
CA ARG A 33 -5.68 13.17 6.41
C ARG A 33 -5.62 14.55 5.78
N GLU A 34 -4.65 15.33 6.20
CA GLU A 34 -4.36 16.64 5.64
C GLU A 34 -2.87 16.76 5.36
N SER A 35 -2.51 17.41 4.26
CA SER A 35 -1.13 17.74 3.89
C SER A 35 -1.13 19.01 3.05
N ASN A 36 -0.07 19.80 3.16
CA ASN A 36 0.14 21.00 2.35
C ASN A 36 0.83 20.69 1.00
N THR A 37 1.34 19.49 0.82
CA THR A 37 2.16 19.09 -0.33
C THR A 37 1.59 17.90 -1.10
N VAL A 38 0.81 17.07 -0.44
CA VAL A 38 0.15 15.90 -1.03
C VAL A 38 -1.32 16.24 -1.32
N ASN A 39 -1.77 15.95 -2.54
CA ASN A 39 -3.19 16.10 -2.91
C ASN A 39 -3.99 14.92 -2.33
N VAL A 40 -4.59 15.10 -1.17
CA VAL A 40 -5.40 14.05 -0.54
C VAL A 40 -6.71 13.86 -1.30
N CYS A 41 -6.95 12.64 -1.78
CA CYS A 41 -8.13 12.24 -2.53
C CYS A 41 -9.26 11.78 -1.60
N GLU A 42 -10.49 12.00 -1.99
CA GLU A 42 -11.67 11.55 -1.25
C GLU A 42 -11.93 10.04 -1.45
N THR A 43 -11.49 9.48 -2.59
CA THR A 43 -11.70 8.07 -2.93
C THR A 43 -10.41 7.41 -3.43
N VAL A 44 -10.33 6.09 -3.24
CA VAL A 44 -9.23 5.30 -3.81
C VAL A 44 -9.24 5.33 -5.33
N GLU A 45 -10.41 5.33 -5.95
CA GLU A 45 -10.58 5.42 -7.40
C GLU A 45 -9.94 6.68 -7.98
N ASP A 46 -10.19 7.82 -7.34
CA ASP A 46 -9.64 9.11 -7.75
C ASP A 46 -8.11 9.11 -7.65
N CYS A 47 -7.56 8.59 -6.55
CA CYS A 47 -6.12 8.43 -6.37
C CYS A 47 -5.50 7.52 -7.44
N VAL A 48 -6.12 6.36 -7.71
CA VAL A 48 -5.65 5.39 -8.71
C VAL A 48 -5.64 5.99 -10.11
N ASN A 49 -6.71 6.65 -10.53
CA ASN A 49 -6.85 7.16 -11.89
C ASN A 49 -5.95 8.38 -12.17
N LYS A 50 -5.62 9.16 -11.16
CA LYS A 50 -4.70 10.31 -11.29
C LYS A 50 -3.23 9.94 -11.29
N SER A 51 -2.88 8.68 -11.03
CA SER A 51 -1.50 8.24 -10.78
C SER A 51 -1.00 7.28 -11.84
N ASP A 52 0.30 7.38 -12.17
CA ASP A 52 1.02 6.44 -13.05
C ASP A 52 1.69 5.34 -12.23
N TRP A 53 2.26 5.73 -11.09
CA TRP A 53 2.87 4.86 -10.10
C TRP A 53 2.06 4.90 -8.82
N ILE A 54 1.79 3.73 -8.23
CA ILE A 54 1.01 3.61 -7.01
C ILE A 54 1.85 2.91 -5.95
N PHE A 55 2.11 3.58 -4.85
CA PHE A 55 2.76 3.03 -3.67
C PHE A 55 1.71 2.62 -2.64
N ILE A 56 1.87 1.43 -2.08
CA ILE A 56 0.96 0.88 -1.06
C ILE A 56 1.70 0.77 0.26
N ALA A 57 1.25 1.54 1.26
CA ALA A 57 1.81 1.61 2.60
C ALA A 57 0.72 1.40 3.67
N VAL A 58 -0.12 0.39 3.47
CA VAL A 58 -1.18 0.01 4.40
C VAL A 58 -0.67 -1.00 5.44
N GLU A 59 -1.41 -1.17 6.51
CA GLU A 59 -1.02 -2.09 7.58
C GLU A 59 -1.11 -3.56 7.15
N THR A 60 -0.18 -4.35 7.69
CA THR A 60 -0.17 -5.81 7.63
C THR A 60 -0.05 -6.35 9.06
N PRO A 61 -1.14 -6.39 9.82
CA PRO A 61 -1.07 -6.68 11.25
C PRO A 61 -0.63 -8.13 11.51
N HIS A 62 0.18 -8.30 12.54
CA HIS A 62 0.53 -9.60 13.10
C HIS A 62 -0.43 -9.98 14.24
N SER A 63 -0.45 -11.25 14.62
CA SER A 63 -1.21 -11.70 15.78
C SER A 63 -0.62 -11.13 17.06
N LYS A 64 -1.47 -10.81 18.04
CA LYS A 64 -1.08 -10.18 19.33
C LYS A 64 0.01 -10.94 20.08
N GLU A 65 0.03 -12.25 19.98
CA GLU A 65 1.04 -13.12 20.59
C GLU A 65 2.46 -12.93 20.02
N TYR A 66 2.60 -12.18 18.91
CA TYR A 66 3.87 -11.85 18.25
C TYR A 66 4.19 -10.35 18.31
N ASP A 67 3.56 -9.58 19.20
CA ASP A 67 3.74 -8.13 19.31
C ASP A 67 5.07 -7.69 19.95
N GLY A 68 5.87 -8.65 20.40
CA GLY A 68 7.17 -8.40 21.04
C GLY A 68 7.10 -8.04 22.53
N SER A 69 5.92 -8.01 23.15
CA SER A 69 5.76 -7.76 24.58
C SER A 69 6.32 -8.89 25.45
N VAL A 70 6.33 -10.10 24.90
CA VAL A 70 6.93 -11.29 25.52
C VAL A 70 7.77 -12.06 24.49
N PRO A 71 8.79 -12.85 24.93
CA PRO A 71 9.55 -13.68 24.01
C PRO A 71 8.64 -14.68 23.27
N SER A 72 8.74 -14.73 21.94
CA SER A 72 7.89 -15.57 21.08
C SER A 72 8.63 -16.74 20.41
N ALA A 73 9.89 -16.98 20.75
CA ALA A 73 10.72 -18.02 20.12
C ALA A 73 10.15 -19.44 20.25
N HIS A 74 9.30 -19.69 21.23
CA HIS A 74 8.62 -20.97 21.46
C HIS A 74 7.33 -21.14 20.62
N LEU A 75 6.87 -20.06 19.98
CA LEU A 75 5.66 -20.10 19.15
C LEU A 75 6.00 -20.57 17.73
N LYS A 76 5.02 -21.20 17.09
CA LYS A 76 5.17 -21.58 15.67
C LYS A 76 5.17 -20.33 14.79
N PRO A 77 5.98 -20.27 13.73
CA PRO A 77 5.95 -19.18 12.77
C PRO A 77 4.52 -18.94 12.26
N LYS A 78 4.12 -17.67 12.18
CA LYS A 78 2.80 -17.24 11.72
C LYS A 78 2.95 -16.05 10.76
N ASP A 79 2.18 -16.07 9.70
CA ASP A 79 2.18 -15.01 8.69
C ASP A 79 1.40 -13.77 9.18
N PHE A 80 1.59 -12.64 8.50
CA PHE A 80 0.80 -11.43 8.70
C PHE A 80 -0.61 -11.59 8.11
N ASN A 81 -1.53 -10.72 8.53
CA ASN A 81 -2.81 -10.58 7.86
C ASN A 81 -2.67 -9.63 6.67
N TYR A 82 -2.98 -10.11 5.48
CA TYR A 82 -2.85 -9.37 4.21
C TYR A 82 -4.18 -8.89 3.64
N ASP A 83 -5.27 -8.94 4.39
CA ASP A 83 -6.61 -8.61 3.90
C ASP A 83 -6.71 -7.17 3.37
N VAL A 84 -6.08 -6.22 4.07
CA VAL A 84 -6.07 -4.82 3.64
C VAL A 84 -5.31 -4.65 2.33
N VAL A 85 -4.12 -5.25 2.21
CA VAL A 85 -3.33 -5.24 0.96
C VAL A 85 -4.11 -5.84 -0.20
N LYS A 86 -4.74 -7.01 0.01
CA LYS A 86 -5.57 -7.67 -1.01
C LYS A 86 -6.75 -6.81 -1.44
N THR A 87 -7.39 -6.13 -0.50
CA THR A 87 -8.49 -5.20 -0.78
C THR A 87 -8.02 -4.06 -1.67
N VAL A 88 -6.89 -3.43 -1.32
CA VAL A 88 -6.31 -2.33 -2.09
C VAL A 88 -5.94 -2.79 -3.51
N LEU A 89 -5.27 -3.94 -3.65
CA LEU A 89 -4.89 -4.47 -4.96
C LEU A 89 -6.12 -4.76 -5.85
N LYS A 90 -7.18 -5.34 -5.29
CA LYS A 90 -8.46 -5.54 -6.01
C LYS A 90 -9.11 -4.22 -6.41
N GLN A 91 -9.08 -3.20 -5.56
CA GLN A 91 -9.59 -1.88 -5.88
C GLN A 91 -8.78 -1.22 -7.01
N ILE A 92 -7.45 -1.33 -6.98
CA ILE A 92 -6.61 -0.84 -8.08
C ILE A 92 -7.00 -1.55 -9.38
N ASN A 93 -7.09 -2.88 -9.37
CA ASN A 93 -7.45 -3.66 -10.55
C ASN A 93 -8.86 -3.31 -11.08
N GLN A 94 -9.78 -2.98 -10.18
CA GLN A 94 -11.17 -2.61 -10.53
C GLN A 94 -11.27 -1.20 -11.12
N TYR A 95 -10.55 -0.23 -10.56
CA TYR A 95 -10.74 1.19 -10.88
C TYR A 95 -9.76 1.74 -11.91
N ALA A 96 -8.62 1.09 -12.08
CA ALA A 96 -7.61 1.57 -13.03
C ALA A 96 -8.11 1.55 -14.47
N THR A 97 -8.08 2.70 -15.12
CA THR A 97 -8.45 2.84 -16.55
C THR A 97 -7.29 2.58 -17.51
N ALA A 98 -6.09 2.37 -16.97
CA ALA A 98 -4.86 2.04 -17.70
C ALA A 98 -3.92 1.24 -16.80
N ASP A 99 -2.93 0.57 -17.40
CA ASP A 99 -1.93 -0.21 -16.66
C ASP A 99 -1.16 0.68 -15.68
N LYS A 100 -0.91 0.16 -14.48
CA LYS A 100 -0.23 0.86 -13.38
C LYS A 100 1.05 0.13 -12.98
N ASN A 101 2.03 0.90 -12.53
CA ASN A 101 3.18 0.37 -11.80
C ASN A 101 2.88 0.48 -10.31
N ILE A 102 2.80 -0.66 -9.63
CA ILE A 102 2.44 -0.77 -8.23
C ILE A 102 3.67 -1.15 -7.41
N VAL A 103 3.97 -0.39 -6.37
CA VAL A 103 5.07 -0.66 -5.44
C VAL A 103 4.49 -0.95 -4.07
N LEU A 104 4.68 -2.17 -3.59
CA LEU A 104 4.25 -2.57 -2.26
C LEU A 104 5.36 -2.27 -1.24
N ILE A 105 5.09 -1.34 -0.32
CA ILE A 105 5.99 -0.98 0.79
C ILE A 105 5.58 -1.72 2.07
N SER A 106 4.30 -2.08 2.21
CA SER A 106 3.79 -2.81 3.38
C SER A 106 4.62 -4.07 3.65
N THR A 107 4.86 -4.37 4.91
CA THR A 107 5.66 -5.52 5.33
C THR A 107 4.99 -6.83 4.96
N VAL A 108 5.69 -7.67 4.21
CA VAL A 108 5.25 -9.03 3.85
C VAL A 108 6.41 -10.01 3.98
N LEU A 109 6.11 -11.27 4.25
CA LEU A 109 7.12 -12.33 4.28
C LEU A 109 7.61 -12.66 2.86
N PRO A 110 8.85 -13.16 2.71
CA PRO A 110 9.38 -13.59 1.43
C PRO A 110 8.43 -14.58 0.71
N GLY A 111 8.22 -14.37 -0.59
CA GLY A 111 7.33 -15.21 -1.41
C GLY A 111 5.85 -14.86 -1.35
N THR A 112 5.42 -13.97 -0.45
CA THR A 112 4.02 -13.56 -0.29
C THR A 112 3.45 -12.94 -1.56
N THR A 113 4.19 -12.06 -2.22
CA THR A 113 3.72 -11.38 -3.44
C THR A 113 3.27 -12.40 -4.49
N ARG A 114 4.11 -13.38 -4.78
CA ARG A 114 3.79 -14.45 -5.75
C ARG A 114 2.64 -15.34 -5.28
N ARG A 115 2.62 -15.71 -4.01
CA ARG A 115 1.62 -16.63 -3.45
C ARG A 115 0.24 -15.99 -3.29
N GLU A 116 0.20 -14.72 -2.87
CA GLU A 116 -1.04 -14.09 -2.39
C GLU A 116 -1.58 -12.99 -3.32
N PHE A 117 -0.73 -12.37 -4.16
CA PHE A 117 -1.09 -11.13 -4.84
C PHE A 117 -1.03 -11.19 -6.37
N ASP A 118 -0.15 -12.00 -6.98
CA ASP A 118 0.05 -12.01 -8.44
C ASP A 118 -1.25 -12.26 -9.23
N ASN A 119 -2.13 -13.10 -8.70
CA ASN A 119 -3.41 -13.43 -9.34
C ASN A 119 -4.54 -12.43 -9.06
N LEU A 120 -4.27 -11.35 -8.34
CA LEU A 120 -5.26 -10.30 -8.06
C LEU A 120 -5.18 -9.14 -9.06
N LEU A 121 -4.17 -9.15 -9.92
CA LEU A 121 -3.88 -8.08 -10.87
C LEU A 121 -3.83 -8.66 -12.29
N ASP A 122 -4.51 -8.01 -13.24
CA ASP A 122 -4.55 -8.46 -14.64
C ASP A 122 -3.32 -7.98 -15.42
N ASN A 123 -3.23 -6.68 -15.72
CA ASN A 123 -2.19 -6.10 -16.58
C ASN A 123 -1.25 -5.14 -15.84
N HIS A 124 -1.29 -5.11 -14.52
CA HIS A 124 -0.46 -4.20 -13.72
C HIS A 124 0.87 -4.84 -13.36
N THR A 125 1.91 -4.01 -13.22
CA THR A 125 3.21 -4.47 -12.72
C THR A 125 3.27 -4.29 -11.20
N LEU A 126 3.49 -5.38 -10.48
CA LEU A 126 3.67 -5.35 -9.01
C LEU A 126 5.13 -5.54 -8.64
N ILE A 127 5.66 -4.59 -7.89
CA ILE A 127 7.03 -4.58 -7.37
C ILE A 127 6.96 -4.57 -5.85
N TYR A 128 7.73 -5.44 -5.20
CA TYR A 128 7.93 -5.38 -3.75
C TYR A 128 9.25 -4.66 -3.43
N ASN A 129 9.17 -3.72 -2.49
CA ASN A 129 10.33 -2.93 -2.03
C ASN A 129 10.63 -3.23 -0.57
#